data_cfd0350e82f6c0c2072756d065ea338b
#
_entry.id   cfd0350e82f6c0c2072756d065ea338b
#
_cell.length_a   1.000
_cell.length_b   1.000
_cell.length_c   1.000
_cell.angle_alpha   90.00
_cell.angle_beta   90.00
_cell.angle_gamma   90.00
#
_symmetry.space_group_name_H-M   'P 1'
#
loop_
_entity.id
_entity.type
_entity.pdbx_description
1 polymer ?
#
loop_
_entity_poly.entity_id
_entity_poly.type
_entity_poly.pdbx_seq_one_letter_code
_entity_poly.pdbx_strand_id
1 'polypeptide(L)'
;MIIANNKKMNTEIKVFNKPKFVYIPLISGNDTNITVLVNKGEYVYKGSIIGKRKGDFRIPIHSSVSGIVVDFEEKTCLNGTLVKCVVIENDFKEKILPREEVKTKYTKEEFIECLKENGIVGMGGSGFPTYIKYDVKKIKTLIVN
;
A
#
# COMPACT_ATOMS: atom_id res chain seq x y z
N MET A 1 15.18 36.39 19.45
CA MET A 1 15.86 35.27 20.15
C MET A 1 14.96 34.05 20.02
N ILE A 2 15.30 33.15 19.10
CA ILE A 2 14.51 31.92 18.84
C ILE A 2 15.02 30.88 19.83
N ILE A 3 14.20 30.54 20.82
CA ILE A 3 14.50 29.44 21.72
C ILE A 3 14.23 28.13 20.94
N ALA A 4 15.28 27.49 20.43
CA ALA A 4 15.21 26.16 19.90
C ALA A 4 14.84 25.20 21.05
N ASN A 5 13.58 24.80 21.12
CA ASN A 5 13.16 23.70 21.99
C ASN A 5 13.80 22.42 21.46
N ASN A 6 14.92 22.01 22.06
CA ASN A 6 15.53 20.70 21.85
C ASN A 6 14.58 19.63 22.43
N LYS A 7 13.51 19.31 21.70
CA LYS A 7 12.77 18.08 21.95
C LYS A 7 13.75 16.92 21.70
N LYS A 8 14.24 16.30 22.78
CA LYS A 8 14.92 15.01 22.67
C LYS A 8 14.01 14.06 21.93
N MET A 9 14.32 13.76 20.67
CA MET A 9 13.63 12.68 19.97
C MET A 9 13.92 11.39 20.70
N ASN A 10 12.86 10.68 21.08
CA ASN A 10 13.01 9.32 21.59
C ASN A 10 13.51 8.46 20.43
N THR A 11 14.76 8.03 20.49
CA THR A 11 15.41 7.19 19.46
C THR A 11 15.17 5.70 19.69
N GLU A 12 14.40 5.34 20.72
CA GLU A 12 14.08 3.95 21.01
C GLU A 12 13.16 3.36 19.95
N ILE A 13 13.61 2.30 19.29
CA ILE A 13 12.78 1.53 18.34
C ILE A 13 11.80 0.69 19.15
N LYS A 14 10.51 1.05 19.06
CA LYS A 14 9.44 0.26 19.68
C LYS A 14 8.93 -0.78 18.70
N VAL A 15 8.97 -2.05 19.11
CA VAL A 15 8.31 -3.13 18.37
C VAL A 15 6.81 -3.01 18.60
N PHE A 16 6.05 -2.80 17.52
CA PHE A 16 4.59 -2.76 17.57
C PHE A 16 4.07 -4.21 17.64
N ASN A 17 3.28 -4.52 18.67
CA ASN A 17 2.63 -5.83 18.77
C ASN A 17 1.65 -6.01 17.61
N LYS A 18 1.58 -7.24 17.10
CA LYS A 18 0.67 -7.59 15.99
C LYS A 18 -0.78 -7.34 16.43
N PRO A 19 -1.52 -6.43 15.78
CA PRO A 19 -2.90 -6.13 16.18
C PRO A 19 -3.85 -7.26 15.77
N LYS A 20 -4.90 -7.50 16.59
CA LYS A 20 -5.95 -8.45 16.25
C LYS A 20 -6.76 -8.00 15.03
N PHE A 21 -7.03 -6.70 14.92
CA PHE A 21 -7.74 -6.11 13.79
C PHE A 21 -6.85 -5.10 13.08
N VAL A 22 -6.86 -5.18 11.76
CA VAL A 22 -6.15 -4.24 10.88
C VAL A 22 -7.19 -3.49 10.05
N TYR A 23 -7.07 -2.16 10.02
CA TYR A 23 -7.91 -1.26 9.25
C TYR A 23 -7.11 -0.76 8.05
N ILE A 24 -7.42 -1.26 6.86
CA ILE A 24 -6.70 -0.87 5.64
C ILE A 24 -7.53 0.17 4.91
N PRO A 25 -7.06 1.44 4.86
CA PRO A 25 -7.81 2.52 4.26
C PRO A 25 -7.88 2.34 2.74
N LEU A 26 -9.07 2.52 2.19
CA LEU A 26 -9.33 2.50 0.76
C LEU A 26 -9.03 3.88 0.16
N ILE A 27 -7.74 4.21 0.15
CA ILE A 27 -7.21 5.46 -0.37
C ILE A 27 -5.90 5.20 -1.11
N SER A 28 -5.66 5.91 -2.19
CA SER A 28 -4.39 5.90 -2.94
C SER A 28 -3.94 7.33 -3.21
N GLY A 29 -2.90 7.77 -2.51
CA GLY A 29 -2.55 9.19 -2.44
C GLY A 29 -3.70 9.99 -1.79
N ASN A 30 -4.28 10.94 -2.53
CA ASN A 30 -5.45 11.71 -2.09
C ASN A 30 -6.78 11.22 -2.71
N ASP A 31 -6.77 10.08 -3.42
CA ASP A 31 -7.92 9.59 -4.14
C ASP A 31 -8.60 8.45 -3.37
N THR A 32 -9.85 8.66 -3.01
CA THR A 32 -10.72 7.69 -2.32
C THR A 32 -11.63 6.91 -3.28
N ASN A 33 -11.51 7.14 -4.59
CA ASN A 33 -12.32 6.43 -5.60
C ASN A 33 -11.73 5.03 -5.86
N ILE A 34 -11.98 4.13 -4.93
CA ILE A 34 -11.45 2.77 -4.93
C ILE A 34 -12.58 1.77 -5.19
N THR A 35 -12.36 0.84 -6.11
CA THR A 35 -13.19 -0.37 -6.25
C THR A 35 -12.75 -1.37 -5.19
N VAL A 36 -13.67 -1.76 -4.32
CA VAL A 36 -13.44 -2.84 -3.35
C VAL A 36 -13.52 -4.18 -4.08
N LEU A 37 -12.58 -5.08 -3.81
CA LEU A 37 -12.47 -6.37 -4.49
C LEU A 37 -12.65 -7.57 -3.56
N VAL A 38 -13.01 -7.33 -2.31
CA VAL A 38 -13.23 -8.36 -1.30
C VAL A 38 -14.58 -8.17 -0.62
N ASN A 39 -15.12 -9.24 -0.05
CA ASN A 39 -16.39 -9.27 0.65
C ASN A 39 -16.19 -9.62 2.13
N LYS A 40 -17.17 -9.24 2.97
CA LYS A 40 -17.22 -9.69 4.37
C LYS A 40 -17.30 -11.22 4.43
N GLY A 41 -16.49 -11.83 5.30
CA GLY A 41 -16.33 -13.26 5.44
C GLY A 41 -15.26 -13.89 4.53
N GLU A 42 -14.70 -13.15 3.61
CA GLU A 42 -13.66 -13.60 2.69
C GLU A 42 -12.31 -13.71 3.40
N TYR A 43 -11.59 -14.81 3.15
CA TYR A 43 -10.22 -14.96 3.63
C TYR A 43 -9.24 -14.32 2.65
N VAL A 44 -8.32 -13.52 3.18
CA VAL A 44 -7.25 -12.86 2.41
C VAL A 44 -5.87 -13.29 2.89
N TYR A 45 -4.93 -13.33 1.97
CA TYR A 45 -3.51 -13.52 2.27
C TYR A 45 -2.81 -12.16 2.43
N LYS A 46 -1.70 -12.14 3.12
CA LYS A 46 -0.77 -11.00 3.06
C LYS A 46 -0.32 -10.82 1.61
N GLY A 47 -0.58 -9.64 1.04
CA GLY A 47 -0.36 -9.34 -0.38
C GLY A 47 -1.58 -9.55 -1.29
N SER A 48 -2.72 -10.08 -0.81
CA SER A 48 -3.96 -10.11 -1.59
C SER A 48 -4.41 -8.71 -1.96
N ILE A 49 -4.83 -8.52 -3.22
CA ILE A 49 -5.42 -7.25 -3.66
C ILE A 49 -6.84 -7.15 -3.08
N ILE A 50 -7.07 -6.15 -2.23
CA ILE A 50 -8.35 -5.91 -1.57
C ILE A 50 -9.13 -4.74 -2.15
N GLY A 51 -8.46 -3.91 -2.93
CA GLY A 51 -9.07 -2.78 -3.63
C GLY A 51 -8.19 -2.31 -4.78
N LYS A 52 -8.79 -1.57 -5.72
CA LYS A 52 -8.08 -1.01 -6.88
C LYS A 52 -8.60 0.39 -7.17
N ARG A 53 -7.68 1.33 -7.33
CA ARG A 53 -8.02 2.71 -7.73
C ARG A 53 -8.68 2.72 -9.10
N LYS A 54 -9.74 3.49 -9.25
CA LYS A 54 -10.38 3.76 -10.55
C LYS A 54 -9.62 4.81 -11.35
N GLY A 55 -9.85 4.84 -12.66
CA GLY A 55 -9.26 5.85 -13.55
C GLY A 55 -7.88 5.47 -14.06
N ASP A 56 -7.12 6.50 -14.48
CA ASP A 56 -5.84 6.32 -15.20
C ASP A 56 -4.72 5.72 -14.32
N PHE A 57 -4.77 5.99 -13.03
CA PHE A 57 -3.77 5.49 -12.07
C PHE A 57 -4.29 4.25 -11.34
N ARG A 58 -4.35 3.11 -12.02
CA ARG A 58 -4.87 1.85 -11.49
C ARG A 58 -3.90 1.22 -10.50
N ILE A 59 -3.85 1.75 -9.28
CA ILE A 59 -2.98 1.22 -8.20
C ILE A 59 -3.78 0.27 -7.33
N PRO A 60 -3.34 -0.98 -7.15
CA PRO A 60 -3.93 -1.92 -6.21
C PRO A 60 -3.60 -1.53 -4.75
N ILE A 61 -4.53 -1.88 -3.86
CA ILE A 61 -4.35 -1.82 -2.41
C ILE A 61 -4.29 -3.27 -1.93
N HIS A 62 -3.22 -3.59 -1.20
CA HIS A 62 -2.96 -4.95 -0.75
C HIS A 62 -3.24 -5.12 0.74
N SER A 63 -3.63 -6.33 1.14
CA SER A 63 -3.69 -6.69 2.55
C SER A 63 -2.29 -6.77 3.14
N SER A 64 -2.10 -6.17 4.31
CA SER A 64 -0.85 -6.22 5.08
C SER A 64 -0.74 -7.47 5.97
N VAL A 65 -1.83 -8.20 6.15
CA VAL A 65 -1.92 -9.40 6.99
C VAL A 65 -2.68 -10.51 6.27
N SER A 66 -2.57 -11.75 6.75
CA SER A 66 -3.53 -12.81 6.42
C SER A 66 -4.65 -12.86 7.46
N GLY A 67 -5.87 -13.21 7.02
CA GLY A 67 -7.02 -13.26 7.92
C GLY A 67 -8.36 -13.16 7.19
N ILE A 68 -9.40 -12.85 7.93
CA ILE A 68 -10.78 -12.77 7.42
C ILE A 68 -11.21 -11.31 7.38
N VAL A 69 -11.80 -10.88 6.27
CA VAL A 69 -12.49 -9.59 6.17
C VAL A 69 -13.74 -9.65 7.05
N VAL A 70 -13.75 -8.90 8.14
CA VAL A 70 -14.85 -8.93 9.11
C VAL A 70 -15.82 -7.78 8.93
N ASP A 71 -15.36 -6.63 8.43
CA ASP A 71 -16.23 -5.47 8.22
C ASP A 71 -15.64 -4.43 7.27
N PHE A 72 -16.45 -3.38 7.03
CA PHE A 72 -16.02 -2.14 6.38
C PHE A 72 -16.42 -0.99 7.29
N GLU A 73 -15.45 -0.21 7.75
CA GLU A 73 -15.69 0.91 8.66
C GLU A 73 -15.06 2.20 8.13
N GLU A 74 -15.62 3.34 8.53
CA GLU A 74 -14.99 4.64 8.27
C GLU A 74 -14.02 5.00 9.39
N LYS A 75 -12.82 5.42 9.03
CA LYS A 75 -11.78 5.88 9.96
C LYS A 75 -11.16 7.18 9.46
N THR A 76 -10.81 8.04 10.39
CA THR A 76 -10.07 9.26 10.08
C THR A 76 -8.60 8.92 9.86
N CYS A 77 -8.09 9.23 8.66
CA CYS A 77 -6.67 9.10 8.34
C CYS A 77 -5.82 10.23 8.94
N LEU A 78 -4.50 10.09 8.88
CA LEU A 78 -3.55 11.06 9.44
C LEU A 78 -3.70 12.49 8.88
N ASN A 79 -4.20 12.63 7.65
CA ASN A 79 -4.50 13.91 7.01
C ASN A 79 -5.85 14.50 7.40
N GLY A 80 -6.59 13.88 8.35
CA GLY A 80 -7.93 14.30 8.77
C GLY A 80 -9.08 13.85 7.87
N THR A 81 -8.80 13.16 6.76
CA THR A 81 -9.84 12.68 5.84
C THR A 81 -10.52 11.44 6.41
N LEU A 82 -11.84 11.42 6.39
CA LEU A 82 -12.64 10.24 6.71
C LEU A 82 -12.63 9.29 5.51
N VAL A 83 -12.18 8.06 5.71
CA VAL A 83 -11.98 7.08 4.64
C VAL A 83 -12.57 5.73 5.03
N LYS A 84 -13.24 5.09 4.08
CA LYS A 84 -13.69 3.71 4.23
C LYS A 84 -12.47 2.78 4.31
N CYS A 85 -12.45 1.90 5.31
CA CYS A 85 -11.39 0.89 5.53
C CYS A 85 -11.97 -0.50 5.37
N VAL A 86 -11.16 -1.42 4.87
CA VAL A 86 -11.39 -2.87 5.01
C VAL A 86 -10.89 -3.28 6.39
N VAL A 87 -11.74 -3.91 7.18
CA VAL A 87 -11.37 -4.44 8.50
C VAL A 87 -11.06 -5.92 8.38
N ILE A 88 -9.84 -6.29 8.74
CA ILE A 88 -9.37 -7.68 8.66
C ILE A 88 -9.04 -8.17 10.06
N GLU A 89 -9.65 -9.28 10.49
CA GLU A 89 -9.24 -10.02 11.68
C GLU A 89 -8.00 -10.83 11.34
N ASN A 90 -6.86 -10.43 11.92
CA ASN A 90 -5.56 -11.03 11.69
C ASN A 90 -5.50 -12.44 12.29
N ASP A 91 -5.16 -13.44 11.48
CA ASP A 91 -5.01 -14.83 11.93
C ASP A 91 -3.62 -15.13 12.52
N PHE A 92 -2.71 -14.14 12.50
CA PHE A 92 -1.31 -14.22 12.98
C PHE A 92 -0.44 -15.27 12.27
N LYS A 93 -0.94 -15.90 11.20
CA LYS A 93 -0.22 -16.95 10.47
C LYS A 93 0.71 -16.41 9.40
N GLU A 94 0.57 -15.11 9.06
CA GLU A 94 1.35 -14.41 8.03
C GLU A 94 1.40 -15.17 6.70
N LYS A 95 0.34 -15.85 6.34
CA LYS A 95 0.25 -16.56 5.07
C LYS A 95 0.36 -15.57 3.91
N ILE A 96 1.37 -15.75 3.09
CA ILE A 96 1.64 -14.90 1.94
C ILE A 96 0.88 -15.43 0.74
N LEU A 97 0.33 -14.53 -0.08
CA LEU A 97 -0.24 -14.90 -1.38
C LEU A 97 0.84 -15.62 -2.20
N PRO A 98 0.57 -16.84 -2.68
CA PRO A 98 1.50 -17.52 -3.57
C PRO A 98 1.84 -16.63 -4.77
N ARG A 99 3.10 -16.48 -5.06
CA ARG A 99 3.59 -15.71 -6.19
C ARG A 99 4.23 -16.63 -7.20
N GLU A 100 4.13 -16.26 -8.45
CA GLU A 100 4.96 -16.87 -9.49
C GLU A 100 6.44 -16.63 -9.20
N GLU A 101 7.30 -17.49 -9.72
CA GLU A 101 8.75 -17.33 -9.59
C GLU A 101 9.19 -15.96 -10.12
N VAL A 102 10.07 -15.30 -9.37
CA VAL A 102 10.61 -14.00 -9.76
C VAL A 102 11.47 -14.20 -11.02
N LYS A 103 11.05 -13.58 -12.11
CA LYS A 103 11.87 -13.56 -13.34
C LYS A 103 13.18 -12.83 -13.08
N THR A 104 14.27 -13.32 -13.63
CA THR A 104 15.59 -12.67 -13.55
C THR A 104 15.80 -11.62 -14.64
N LYS A 105 14.94 -11.62 -15.67
CA LYS A 105 14.98 -10.65 -16.79
C LYS A 105 13.56 -10.24 -17.13
N TYR A 106 13.37 -8.94 -17.35
CA TYR A 106 12.10 -8.34 -17.75
C TYR A 106 12.29 -7.54 -19.04
N THR A 107 11.30 -7.55 -19.92
CA THR A 107 11.16 -6.48 -20.90
C THR A 107 10.73 -5.18 -20.19
N LYS A 108 10.77 -4.05 -20.90
CA LYS A 108 10.29 -2.78 -20.34
C LYS A 108 8.82 -2.87 -19.92
N GLU A 109 8.00 -3.43 -20.78
CA GLU A 109 6.55 -3.59 -20.59
C GLU A 109 6.25 -4.47 -19.38
N GLU A 110 6.91 -5.62 -19.26
CA GLU A 110 6.78 -6.51 -18.10
C GLU A 110 7.21 -5.84 -16.81
N PHE A 111 8.28 -5.04 -16.83
CA PHE A 111 8.75 -4.31 -15.66
C PHE A 111 7.75 -3.24 -15.23
N ILE A 112 7.20 -2.49 -16.18
CA ILE A 112 6.17 -1.47 -15.91
C ILE A 112 4.91 -2.12 -15.30
N GLU A 113 4.45 -3.24 -15.87
CA GLU A 113 3.29 -3.95 -15.32
C GLU A 113 3.58 -4.55 -13.93
N CYS A 114 4.79 -5.07 -13.71
CA CYS A 114 5.24 -5.53 -12.40
C CYS A 114 5.18 -4.41 -11.34
N LEU A 115 5.68 -3.21 -11.65
CA LEU A 115 5.60 -2.06 -10.74
C LEU A 115 4.14 -1.68 -10.42
N LYS A 116 3.27 -1.74 -11.42
CA LYS A 116 1.87 -1.38 -11.31
C LYS A 116 1.09 -2.39 -10.46
N GLU A 117 1.20 -3.70 -10.77
CA GLU A 117 0.49 -4.76 -10.05
C GLU A 117 0.98 -4.95 -8.61
N ASN A 118 2.23 -4.59 -8.31
CA ASN A 118 2.74 -4.56 -6.94
C ASN A 118 2.41 -3.25 -6.19
N GLY A 119 1.70 -2.31 -6.81
CA GLY A 119 1.26 -1.07 -6.16
C GLY A 119 2.41 -0.15 -5.75
N ILE A 120 3.52 -0.16 -6.49
CA ILE A 120 4.72 0.62 -6.14
C ILE A 120 4.45 2.11 -6.38
N VAL A 121 4.48 2.88 -5.31
CA VAL A 121 4.24 4.33 -5.31
C VAL A 121 5.32 5.07 -4.54
N GLY A 122 5.44 6.38 -4.78
CA GLY A 122 6.36 7.24 -4.02
C GLY A 122 5.87 7.41 -2.57
N MET A 123 6.71 7.10 -1.59
CA MET A 123 6.35 7.16 -0.16
C MET A 123 6.55 8.55 0.47
N GLY A 124 7.40 9.39 -0.11
CA GLY A 124 7.75 10.70 0.44
C GLY A 124 6.85 11.87 0.02
N GLY A 125 5.68 11.62 -0.60
CA GLY A 125 4.85 12.70 -1.13
C GLY A 125 3.42 12.26 -1.42
N SER A 126 2.90 12.62 -2.60
CA SER A 126 1.50 12.40 -3.02
C SER A 126 1.15 10.95 -3.35
N GLY A 127 2.03 9.97 -3.13
CA GLY A 127 1.79 8.59 -3.54
C GLY A 127 1.78 8.42 -5.07
N PHE A 128 2.61 9.18 -5.79
CA PHE A 128 2.63 9.14 -7.25
C PHE A 128 3.09 7.76 -7.76
N PRO A 129 2.37 7.14 -8.72
CA PRO A 129 2.67 5.81 -9.23
C PRO A 129 4.05 5.73 -9.86
N THR A 130 4.88 4.81 -9.37
CA THR A 130 6.27 4.66 -9.83
C THR A 130 6.35 4.20 -11.28
N TYR A 131 5.42 3.33 -11.72
CA TYR A 131 5.41 2.83 -13.09
C TYR A 131 5.33 3.96 -14.14
N ILE A 132 4.64 5.07 -13.85
CA ILE A 132 4.55 6.23 -14.74
C ILE A 132 5.91 6.90 -14.92
N LYS A 133 6.73 6.96 -13.85
CA LYS A 133 8.07 7.54 -13.89
C LYS A 133 9.02 6.73 -14.78
N TYR A 134 8.80 5.43 -14.87
CA TYR A 134 9.63 4.52 -15.69
C TYR A 134 9.09 4.33 -17.11
N ASP A 135 7.83 4.70 -17.38
CA ASP A 135 7.25 4.64 -18.72
C ASP A 135 7.64 5.85 -19.58
N VAL A 136 8.94 6.01 -19.80
CA VAL A 136 9.53 7.06 -20.63
C VAL A 136 10.19 6.47 -21.87
N LYS A 137 10.13 7.21 -22.97
CA LYS A 137 10.61 6.73 -24.28
C LYS A 137 12.15 6.69 -24.39
N LYS A 138 12.86 7.58 -23.70
CA LYS A 138 14.33 7.64 -23.74
C LYS A 138 14.87 8.10 -22.38
N ILE A 139 15.64 7.25 -21.71
CA ILE A 139 16.42 7.57 -20.52
C ILE A 139 17.89 7.54 -20.91
N LYS A 140 18.63 8.63 -20.65
CA LYS A 140 20.10 8.67 -20.83
C LYS A 140 20.80 8.32 -19.52
N THR A 141 20.24 8.68 -18.39
CA THR A 141 20.84 8.47 -17.07
C THR A 141 19.77 8.12 -16.05
N LEU A 142 19.99 7.08 -15.26
CA LEU A 142 19.17 6.71 -14.11
C LEU A 142 20.00 6.94 -12.85
N ILE A 143 19.47 7.76 -11.95
CA ILE A 143 20.05 7.97 -10.62
C ILE A 143 19.14 7.29 -9.61
N VAL A 144 19.72 6.37 -8.84
CA VAL A 144 19.05 5.68 -7.73
C VAL A 144 19.63 6.21 -6.43
N ASN A 145 18.76 6.74 -5.57
CA ASN A 145 19.11 7.30 -4.27
C ASN A 145 18.47 6.46 -3.16
#